data_e42ef614a4570f18cedda2444ff32c0c
#
_entry.id   e42ef614a4570f18cedda2444ff32c0c
#
_cell.length_a   1.000
_cell.length_b   1.000
_cell.length_c   1.000
_cell.angle_alpha   90.00
_cell.angle_beta   90.00
_cell.angle_gamma   90.00
#
_symmetry.space_group_name_H-M   'P 1'
#
loop_
_entity.id
_entity.type
_entity.pdbx_description
1 polymer ?
#
loop_
_entity_poly.entity_id
_entity_poly.type
_entity_poly.pdbx_seq_one_letter_code
_entity_poly.pdbx_strand_id
1 'polypeptide(L)'
;MAFAINKVQGVRPANPHSPNKKRSPLAGWLGKKPAPSSESELPVLDVAGGLNRALRNSQTRQEKSPSSGMQENPVREALSAIEAALYAIDRVRDILEQACEVTISAKEADDAGGRALLAESYDELRLSINEALEKVDPRASVLIGTGQRHIDVMLGGRAKYSVSPVRLDVGERGLDLPPPADAFATDHEIDEVLAHLDKALGRADRAAASFCRDAQYLIARMKAEAAANV
;
A
#
# COMPACT_ATOMS: atom_id res chain seq x y z
N MET A 1 37.00 -40.30 64.09
CA MET A 1 37.20 -41.33 63.08
C MET A 1 36.89 -40.59 61.76
N ALA A 2 37.81 -40.21 61.10
CA ALA A 2 38.68 -40.55 59.98
C ALA A 2 37.95 -40.99 58.68
N PHE A 3 38.41 -40.36 57.61
CA PHE A 3 38.37 -40.75 56.20
C PHE A 3 37.06 -40.36 55.39
N ALA A 4 37.14 -39.90 54.19
CA ALA A 4 38.21 -39.80 53.18
C ALA A 4 37.88 -38.74 52.14
N ILE A 5 38.93 -38.18 51.60
CA ILE A 5 39.01 -37.31 50.40
C ILE A 5 38.58 -38.09 49.18
N ASN A 6 37.75 -37.49 48.28
CA ASN A 6 37.81 -37.85 46.89
C ASN A 6 37.74 -36.63 45.98
N LYS A 7 38.82 -36.46 45.30
CA LYS A 7 39.18 -35.44 44.32
C LYS A 7 38.67 -35.90 42.94
N VAL A 8 37.74 -35.18 42.34
CA VAL A 8 37.44 -35.38 40.94
C VAL A 8 37.53 -34.04 40.19
N GLN A 9 38.30 -34.13 39.15
CA GLN A 9 38.74 -33.07 38.24
C GLN A 9 37.64 -32.41 37.43
N GLY A 10 37.82 -31.13 37.21
CA GLY A 10 37.75 -30.48 35.91
C GLY A 10 36.43 -30.57 35.13
N VAL A 11 35.53 -29.63 35.37
CA VAL A 11 34.53 -29.26 34.34
C VAL A 11 34.69 -27.77 34.03
N ARG A 12 35.00 -27.49 32.78
CA ARG A 12 35.11 -26.12 32.23
C ARG A 12 33.77 -25.39 32.39
N PRO A 13 33.74 -24.10 32.74
CA PRO A 13 32.50 -23.35 32.73
C PRO A 13 32.00 -23.17 31.29
N ALA A 14 30.79 -23.62 31.06
CA ALA A 14 30.05 -23.36 29.84
C ALA A 14 29.72 -21.87 29.75
N ASN A 15 29.97 -21.31 28.60
CA ASN A 15 29.68 -19.95 28.21
C ASN A 15 28.16 -19.63 28.41
N PRO A 16 27.77 -18.55 29.10
CA PRO A 16 26.36 -18.19 29.19
C PRO A 16 25.86 -17.74 27.81
N HIS A 17 24.82 -18.40 27.39
CA HIS A 17 24.06 -18.09 26.16
C HIS A 17 23.68 -16.60 26.10
N SER A 18 24.05 -15.95 25.03
CA SER A 18 23.50 -14.67 24.58
C SER A 18 21.98 -14.76 24.53
N PRO A 19 21.26 -13.79 25.09
CA PRO A 19 19.81 -13.75 24.90
C PRO A 19 19.49 -13.56 23.43
N ASN A 20 18.75 -14.50 22.89
CA ASN A 20 18.17 -14.47 21.56
C ASN A 20 17.22 -13.26 21.48
N LYS A 21 17.73 -12.12 21.00
CA LYS A 21 16.90 -10.97 20.66
C LYS A 21 15.97 -11.40 19.55
N LYS A 22 14.73 -11.69 19.91
CA LYS A 22 13.62 -11.79 18.95
C LYS A 22 13.59 -10.48 18.17
N ARG A 23 14.03 -10.51 16.94
CA ARG A 23 13.94 -9.38 16.01
C ARG A 23 12.46 -9.12 15.74
N SER A 24 11.96 -7.98 16.16
CA SER A 24 10.65 -7.50 15.73
C SER A 24 10.64 -7.40 14.20
N PRO A 25 9.58 -7.79 13.53
CA PRO A 25 9.46 -7.69 12.08
C PRO A 25 9.64 -6.25 11.56
N LEU A 26 9.33 -5.24 12.38
CA LEU A 26 9.48 -3.82 12.06
C LEU A 26 10.93 -3.31 12.05
N ALA A 27 11.87 -3.94 12.77
CA ALA A 27 13.28 -3.53 12.75
C ALA A 27 13.95 -3.71 11.38
N GLY A 28 13.37 -4.51 10.50
CA GLY A 28 13.82 -4.69 9.13
C GLY A 28 13.37 -3.58 8.17
N TRP A 29 12.31 -2.86 8.53
CA TRP A 29 11.70 -1.85 7.68
C TRP A 29 12.29 -0.45 7.89
N LEU A 30 12.66 -0.12 9.12
CA LEU A 30 13.24 1.20 9.48
C LEU A 30 14.78 1.30 9.39
N GLY A 31 15.49 0.21 9.15
CA GLY A 31 16.94 0.18 9.35
C GLY A 31 17.82 -0.04 8.14
N LYS A 32 17.31 -0.11 6.91
CA LYS A 32 18.16 -0.23 5.71
C LYS A 32 18.16 1.04 4.88
N LYS A 33 19.07 1.97 5.21
CA LYS A 33 19.71 2.76 4.15
C LYS A 33 20.28 1.75 3.14
N PRO A 34 19.93 1.82 1.85
CA PRO A 34 20.55 0.95 0.87
C PRO A 34 22.04 1.30 0.76
N ALA A 35 22.90 0.36 1.16
CA ALA A 35 24.27 0.38 0.71
C ALA A 35 24.27 0.20 -0.83
N PRO A 36 25.16 0.86 -1.57
CA PRO A 36 25.25 0.68 -3.00
C PRO A 36 25.87 -0.71 -3.27
N SER A 37 25.02 -1.69 -3.52
CA SER A 37 25.42 -2.98 -4.08
C SER A 37 24.79 -3.10 -5.45
N SER A 38 25.71 -3.15 -6.40
CA SER A 38 25.58 -3.51 -7.80
C SER A 38 24.45 -4.48 -8.15
N GLU A 39 23.70 -4.06 -9.18
CA GLU A 39 23.16 -4.89 -10.26
C GLU A 39 22.27 -6.07 -9.91
N SER A 40 20.98 -5.78 -9.81
CA SER A 40 19.94 -6.41 -10.60
C SER A 40 18.84 -5.38 -10.76
N GLU A 41 19.00 -4.49 -11.72
CA GLU A 41 17.95 -3.61 -12.21
C GLU A 41 16.87 -4.48 -12.85
N LEU A 42 15.91 -4.94 -12.02
CA LEU A 42 14.58 -5.15 -12.57
C LEU A 42 14.12 -3.77 -13.03
N PRO A 43 13.74 -3.59 -14.30
CA PRO A 43 13.28 -2.30 -14.77
C PRO A 43 12.09 -1.89 -13.87
N VAL A 44 12.28 -0.84 -13.09
CA VAL A 44 11.18 -0.14 -12.45
C VAL A 44 10.29 0.30 -13.60
N LEU A 45 9.22 -0.46 -13.85
CA LEU A 45 8.23 -0.13 -14.86
C LEU A 45 7.58 1.18 -14.38
N ASP A 46 7.98 2.28 -15.00
CA ASP A 46 7.34 3.57 -14.86
C ASP A 46 5.93 3.50 -15.48
N VAL A 47 5.02 2.87 -14.72
CA VAL A 47 3.62 2.69 -15.14
C VAL A 47 2.94 4.03 -15.29
N ALA A 48 3.23 5.00 -14.39
CA ALA A 48 2.69 6.35 -14.44
C ALA A 48 3.20 7.11 -15.68
N GLY A 49 4.49 7.04 -15.97
CA GLY A 49 5.07 7.62 -17.19
C GLY A 49 4.62 6.92 -18.46
N GLY A 50 4.44 5.60 -18.42
CA GLY A 50 3.87 4.81 -19.50
C GLY A 50 2.41 5.16 -19.80
N LEU A 51 1.61 5.31 -18.74
CA LEU A 51 0.20 5.71 -18.80
C LEU A 51 0.06 7.13 -19.37
N ASN A 52 0.80 8.10 -18.85
CA ASN A 52 0.82 9.48 -19.33
C ASN A 52 1.26 9.60 -20.80
N ARG A 53 2.24 8.78 -21.21
CA ARG A 53 2.70 8.76 -22.62
C ARG A 53 1.67 8.14 -23.55
N ALA A 54 0.98 7.09 -23.12
CA ALA A 54 -0.10 6.46 -23.87
C ALA A 54 -1.29 7.42 -24.03
N LEU A 55 -1.68 8.14 -22.96
CA LEU A 55 -2.73 9.14 -22.99
C LEU A 55 -2.40 10.31 -23.91
N ARG A 56 -1.18 10.88 -23.86
CA ARG A 56 -0.74 11.96 -24.77
C ARG A 56 -0.69 11.53 -26.22
N ASN A 57 -0.17 10.35 -26.53
CA ASN A 57 -0.11 9.84 -27.91
C ASN A 57 -1.49 9.56 -28.49
N SER A 58 -2.49 9.23 -27.65
CA SER A 58 -3.87 9.05 -28.09
C SER A 58 -4.57 10.40 -28.35
N GLN A 59 -4.21 11.48 -27.63
CA GLN A 59 -4.71 12.82 -27.85
C GLN A 59 -4.21 13.41 -29.18
N THR A 60 -2.91 13.31 -29.48
CA THR A 60 -2.32 13.84 -30.74
C THR A 60 -2.83 13.14 -32.00
N ARG A 61 -3.30 11.89 -31.88
CA ARG A 61 -3.86 11.16 -33.05
C ARG A 61 -5.31 11.50 -33.33
N GLN A 62 -6.05 11.99 -32.32
CA GLN A 62 -7.47 12.35 -32.46
C GLN A 62 -7.66 13.73 -33.14
N GLU A 63 -6.65 14.62 -33.08
CA GLU A 63 -6.69 15.92 -33.76
C GLU A 63 -6.60 15.83 -35.30
N LYS A 64 -6.25 14.67 -35.87
CA LYS A 64 -6.09 14.45 -37.31
C LYS A 64 -7.28 13.76 -38.04
N SER A 65 -8.37 13.45 -37.35
CA SER A 65 -9.56 12.87 -37.96
C SER A 65 -10.78 13.79 -37.74
N PRO A 66 -11.19 14.58 -38.71
CA PRO A 66 -12.47 15.29 -38.66
C PRO A 66 -13.60 14.31 -38.95
N SER A 67 -14.55 14.23 -38.05
CA SER A 67 -15.81 13.51 -38.12
C SER A 67 -15.84 12.07 -37.57
N SER A 68 -15.87 11.97 -36.24
CA SER A 68 -16.74 10.97 -35.63
C SER A 68 -17.13 11.50 -34.25
N GLY A 69 -18.43 11.61 -33.99
CA GLY A 69 -18.96 12.19 -32.76
C GLY A 69 -18.26 11.66 -31.54
N MET A 70 -18.18 12.48 -30.51
CA MET A 70 -17.55 12.28 -29.21
C MET A 70 -17.99 10.97 -28.54
N GLN A 71 -17.56 9.81 -29.06
CA GLN A 71 -17.53 8.56 -28.31
C GLN A 71 -16.24 8.59 -27.53
N GLU A 72 -16.34 8.99 -26.26
CA GLU A 72 -15.26 8.82 -25.30
C GLU A 72 -14.80 7.37 -25.39
N ASN A 73 -13.51 7.17 -25.69
CA ASN A 73 -12.96 5.83 -25.82
C ASN A 73 -13.01 5.16 -24.43
N PRO A 74 -13.85 4.13 -24.21
CA PRO A 74 -14.07 3.54 -22.89
C PRO A 74 -12.76 3.01 -22.25
N VAL A 75 -11.78 2.66 -23.08
CA VAL A 75 -10.45 2.26 -22.58
C VAL A 75 -9.73 3.46 -21.99
N ARG A 76 -9.83 4.64 -22.59
CA ARG A 76 -9.20 5.86 -22.07
C ARG A 76 -9.85 6.29 -20.75
N GLU A 77 -11.15 6.21 -20.66
CA GLU A 77 -11.89 6.54 -19.44
C GLU A 77 -11.49 5.59 -18.30
N ALA A 78 -11.41 4.29 -18.56
CA ALA A 78 -10.95 3.32 -17.58
C ALA A 78 -9.49 3.57 -17.14
N LEU A 79 -8.59 3.89 -18.06
CA LEU A 79 -7.20 4.24 -17.74
C LEU A 79 -7.11 5.51 -16.89
N SER A 80 -7.94 6.52 -17.19
CA SER A 80 -8.00 7.75 -16.39
C SER A 80 -8.54 7.51 -14.98
N ALA A 81 -9.51 6.61 -14.84
CA ALA A 81 -10.03 6.20 -13.53
C ALA A 81 -8.97 5.42 -12.71
N ILE A 82 -8.23 4.53 -13.36
CA ILE A 82 -7.13 3.79 -12.73
C ILE A 82 -6.01 4.75 -12.28
N GLU A 83 -5.62 5.71 -13.14
CA GLU A 83 -4.61 6.70 -12.79
C GLU A 83 -5.02 7.51 -11.55
N ALA A 84 -6.25 8.00 -11.52
CA ALA A 84 -6.80 8.74 -10.39
C ALA A 84 -6.89 7.85 -9.12
N ALA A 85 -7.23 6.56 -9.26
CA ALA A 85 -7.25 5.61 -8.15
C ALA A 85 -5.85 5.34 -7.59
N LEU A 86 -4.83 5.19 -8.44
CA LEU A 86 -3.44 5.04 -8.01
C LEU A 86 -2.95 6.26 -7.22
N TYR A 87 -3.28 7.46 -7.68
CA TYR A 87 -2.97 8.71 -6.95
C TYR A 87 -3.57 8.75 -5.54
N ALA A 88 -4.82 8.29 -5.44
CA ALA A 88 -5.49 8.25 -4.14
C ALA A 88 -4.93 7.13 -3.24
N ILE A 89 -4.52 6.00 -3.79
CA ILE A 89 -3.83 4.94 -3.04
C ILE A 89 -2.49 5.45 -2.49
N ASP A 90 -1.70 6.17 -3.27
CA ASP A 90 -0.45 6.77 -2.80
C ASP A 90 -0.72 7.72 -1.62
N ARG A 91 -1.78 8.53 -1.71
CA ARG A 91 -2.19 9.39 -0.59
C ARG A 91 -2.60 8.61 0.66
N VAL A 92 -3.34 7.51 0.50
CA VAL A 92 -3.69 6.62 1.63
C VAL A 92 -2.44 6.01 2.25
N ARG A 93 -1.46 5.59 1.44
CA ARG A 93 -0.18 5.06 1.92
C ARG A 93 0.60 6.09 2.74
N ASP A 94 0.71 7.32 2.25
CA ASP A 94 1.36 8.41 2.99
C ASP A 94 0.74 8.61 4.38
N ILE A 95 -0.58 8.55 4.48
CA ILE A 95 -1.28 8.67 5.76
C ILE A 95 -1.00 7.45 6.66
N LEU A 96 -1.02 6.23 6.10
CA LEU A 96 -0.71 5.01 6.84
C LEU A 96 0.73 5.01 7.37
N GLU A 97 1.69 5.49 6.58
CA GLU A 97 3.09 5.63 6.98
C GLU A 97 3.24 6.63 8.13
N GLN A 98 2.54 7.77 8.06
CA GLN A 98 2.50 8.74 9.17
C GLN A 98 1.86 8.14 10.42
N ALA A 99 0.78 7.37 10.29
CA ALA A 99 0.14 6.68 11.40
C ALA A 99 1.08 5.64 12.05
N CYS A 100 1.90 4.94 11.25
CA CYS A 100 2.95 4.05 11.77
C CYS A 100 3.99 4.82 12.58
N GLU A 101 4.48 5.96 12.09
CA GLU A 101 5.47 6.80 12.79
C GLU A 101 4.94 7.29 14.13
N VAL A 102 3.69 7.78 14.16
CA VAL A 102 3.00 8.20 15.40
C VAL A 102 2.87 7.05 16.38
N THR A 103 2.45 5.87 15.91
CA THR A 103 2.27 4.69 16.75
C THR A 103 3.62 4.15 17.30
N ILE A 104 4.69 4.22 16.53
CA ILE A 104 6.05 3.89 16.98
C ILE A 104 6.51 4.89 18.04
N SER A 105 6.27 6.19 17.84
CA SER A 105 6.58 7.23 18.83
C SER A 105 5.83 7.03 20.14
N ALA A 106 4.59 6.51 20.08
CA ALA A 106 3.83 6.16 21.28
C ALA A 106 4.47 5.01 22.07
N LYS A 107 5.10 4.06 21.39
CA LYS A 107 5.84 2.97 22.05
C LYS A 107 7.11 3.44 22.73
N GLU A 108 7.72 4.52 22.24
CA GLU A 108 8.92 5.13 22.81
C GLU A 108 8.63 6.13 23.93
N ALA A 109 7.36 6.56 24.08
CA ALA A 109 6.96 7.51 25.10
C ALA A 109 6.89 6.86 26.48
N ASP A 110 7.57 7.46 27.46
CA ASP A 110 7.63 6.95 28.85
C ASP A 110 6.41 7.34 29.70
N ASP A 111 5.71 8.43 29.32
CA ASP A 111 4.59 8.96 30.08
C ASP A 111 3.23 8.68 29.44
N ALA A 112 2.22 8.44 30.29
CA ALA A 112 0.87 8.12 29.83
C ALA A 112 0.19 9.30 29.11
N GLY A 113 0.55 10.54 29.45
CA GLY A 113 -0.01 11.73 28.80
C GLY A 113 0.49 11.88 27.37
N GLY A 114 1.77 11.65 27.13
CA GLY A 114 2.38 11.62 25.79
C GLY A 114 1.77 10.52 24.92
N ARG A 115 1.59 9.30 25.49
CA ARG A 115 0.92 8.19 24.79
C ARG A 115 -0.52 8.54 24.39
N ALA A 116 -1.28 9.18 25.27
CA ALA A 116 -2.66 9.57 24.98
C ALA A 116 -2.75 10.60 23.85
N LEU A 117 -1.85 11.59 23.81
CA LEU A 117 -1.78 12.58 22.71
C LEU A 117 -1.42 11.91 21.37
N LEU A 118 -0.52 10.93 21.40
CA LEU A 118 -0.14 10.19 20.20
C LEU A 118 -1.27 9.25 19.73
N ALA A 119 -2.06 8.70 20.64
CA ALA A 119 -3.27 7.95 20.31
C ALA A 119 -4.33 8.83 19.63
N GLU A 120 -4.52 10.06 20.09
CA GLU A 120 -5.39 11.05 19.44
C GLU A 120 -4.89 11.37 18.03
N SER A 121 -3.59 11.64 17.88
CA SER A 121 -2.98 11.90 16.56
C SER A 121 -3.12 10.70 15.60
N TYR A 122 -2.98 9.47 16.09
CA TYR A 122 -3.25 8.27 15.32
C TYR A 122 -4.71 8.21 14.85
N ASP A 123 -5.67 8.48 15.74
CA ASP A 123 -7.09 8.44 15.39
C ASP A 123 -7.47 9.51 14.37
N GLU A 124 -6.89 10.71 14.47
CA GLU A 124 -7.03 11.77 13.46
C GLU A 124 -6.51 11.33 12.10
N LEU A 125 -5.32 10.73 12.04
CA LEU A 125 -4.76 10.20 10.80
C LEU A 125 -5.64 9.07 10.23
N ARG A 126 -6.10 8.15 11.08
CA ARG A 126 -7.03 7.09 10.70
C ARG A 126 -8.31 7.65 10.05
N LEU A 127 -8.94 8.64 10.67
CA LEU A 127 -10.15 9.26 10.14
C LEU A 127 -9.87 10.05 8.85
N SER A 128 -8.70 10.68 8.72
CA SER A 128 -8.31 11.43 7.53
C SER A 128 -8.23 10.57 6.27
N ILE A 129 -8.05 9.24 6.41
CA ILE A 129 -8.11 8.29 5.28
C ILE A 129 -9.51 8.33 4.63
N ASN A 130 -10.58 8.26 5.43
CA ASN A 130 -11.93 8.33 4.89
C ASN A 130 -12.20 9.67 4.21
N GLU A 131 -11.75 10.78 4.81
CA GLU A 131 -11.85 12.09 4.19
C GLU A 131 -11.07 12.19 2.87
N ALA A 132 -9.88 11.60 2.81
CA ALA A 132 -9.10 11.53 1.59
C ALA A 132 -9.83 10.76 0.50
N LEU A 133 -10.50 9.64 0.85
CA LEU A 133 -11.30 8.84 -0.08
C LEU A 133 -12.60 9.54 -0.53
N GLU A 134 -13.20 10.39 0.31
CA GLU A 134 -14.37 11.20 -0.07
C GLU A 134 -14.02 12.34 -1.03
N LYS A 135 -12.79 12.87 -0.91
CA LYS A 135 -12.29 13.99 -1.72
C LYS A 135 -11.59 13.56 -3.01
N VAL A 136 -11.57 12.25 -3.33
CA VAL A 136 -10.96 11.76 -4.57
C VAL A 136 -11.70 12.22 -5.83
N ASP A 137 -10.98 12.22 -6.94
CA ASP A 137 -11.58 12.43 -8.26
C ASP A 137 -12.79 11.50 -8.46
N PRO A 138 -13.92 12.00 -8.99
CA PRO A 138 -15.12 11.19 -9.25
C PRO A 138 -14.84 9.92 -10.07
N ARG A 139 -13.82 9.94 -10.92
CA ARG A 139 -13.39 8.76 -11.70
C ARG A 139 -12.79 7.69 -10.80
N ALA A 140 -11.97 8.09 -9.81
CA ALA A 140 -11.38 7.19 -8.84
C ALA A 140 -12.43 6.66 -7.86
N SER A 141 -13.43 7.46 -7.48
CA SER A 141 -14.45 7.07 -6.52
C SER A 141 -15.22 5.81 -6.91
N VAL A 142 -15.32 5.53 -8.21
CA VAL A 142 -15.92 4.31 -8.76
C VAL A 142 -15.11 3.06 -8.37
N LEU A 143 -13.79 3.17 -8.29
CA LEU A 143 -12.89 2.05 -8.02
C LEU A 143 -12.53 1.90 -6.54
N ILE A 144 -12.41 3.00 -5.79
CA ILE A 144 -11.90 2.99 -4.41
C ILE A 144 -12.80 3.71 -3.39
N GLY A 145 -13.81 4.46 -3.86
CA GLY A 145 -14.71 5.23 -3.01
C GLY A 145 -15.87 4.41 -2.44
N THR A 146 -16.88 5.10 -1.90
CA THR A 146 -18.07 4.47 -1.29
C THR A 146 -19.03 3.88 -2.33
N GLY A 147 -19.05 4.42 -3.56
CA GLY A 147 -19.90 3.98 -4.67
C GLY A 147 -19.28 2.94 -5.59
N GLN A 148 -18.50 2.03 -5.04
CA GLN A 148 -17.68 1.07 -5.79
C GLN A 148 -18.47 0.23 -6.78
N ARG A 149 -18.00 0.20 -8.03
CA ARG A 149 -18.50 -0.69 -9.07
C ARG A 149 -17.39 -1.08 -10.04
N HIS A 150 -17.59 -2.17 -10.75
CA HIS A 150 -16.72 -2.56 -11.85
C HIS A 150 -16.78 -1.54 -12.99
N ILE A 151 -15.62 -1.28 -13.59
CA ILE A 151 -15.56 -0.53 -14.86
C ILE A 151 -15.44 -1.55 -15.99
N ASP A 152 -16.47 -1.67 -16.79
CA ASP A 152 -16.54 -2.59 -17.89
C ASP A 152 -16.08 -1.92 -19.20
N VAL A 153 -15.01 -2.45 -19.77
CA VAL A 153 -14.39 -1.93 -20.99
C VAL A 153 -14.60 -2.90 -22.13
N MET A 154 -15.24 -2.44 -23.20
CA MET A 154 -15.37 -3.22 -24.44
C MET A 154 -14.09 -3.08 -25.26
N LEU A 155 -13.46 -4.23 -25.56
CA LEU A 155 -12.16 -4.30 -26.24
C LEU A 155 -12.27 -4.70 -27.73
N GLY A 156 -13.35 -4.31 -28.36
CA GLY A 156 -13.65 -4.69 -29.74
C GLY A 156 -14.34 -6.07 -29.86
N GLY A 157 -15.23 -6.19 -30.84
CA GLY A 157 -16.08 -7.38 -31.04
C GLY A 157 -16.93 -7.68 -29.80
N ARG A 158 -16.80 -8.90 -29.24
CA ARG A 158 -17.52 -9.34 -28.04
C ARG A 158 -16.63 -9.40 -26.79
N ALA A 159 -15.35 -8.99 -26.91
CA ALA A 159 -14.41 -9.06 -25.79
C ALA A 159 -14.70 -7.92 -24.80
N LYS A 160 -14.88 -8.30 -23.52
CA LYS A 160 -15.10 -7.38 -22.40
C LYS A 160 -14.00 -7.59 -21.37
N TYR A 161 -13.49 -6.50 -20.83
CA TYR A 161 -12.58 -6.49 -19.69
C TYR A 161 -13.23 -5.73 -18.55
N SER A 162 -13.08 -6.21 -17.32
CA SER A 162 -13.69 -5.60 -16.15
C SER A 162 -12.63 -5.25 -15.13
N VAL A 163 -12.46 -3.96 -14.82
CA VAL A 163 -11.62 -3.48 -13.75
C VAL A 163 -12.40 -3.60 -12.44
N SER A 164 -11.83 -4.29 -11.46
CA SER A 164 -12.50 -4.56 -10.19
C SER A 164 -12.21 -3.47 -9.16
N PRO A 165 -13.22 -3.01 -8.40
CA PRO A 165 -13.02 -2.06 -7.34
C PRO A 165 -12.32 -2.68 -6.13
N VAL A 166 -11.65 -1.84 -5.32
CA VAL A 166 -11.00 -2.23 -4.07
C VAL A 166 -11.43 -1.30 -2.94
N ARG A 167 -11.79 -1.86 -1.80
CA ARG A 167 -12.18 -1.11 -0.61
C ARG A 167 -10.96 -0.71 0.21
N LEU A 168 -10.83 0.59 0.51
CA LEU A 168 -9.72 1.18 1.25
C LEU A 168 -10.20 2.08 2.43
N ASP A 169 -11.48 2.04 2.77
CA ASP A 169 -11.98 2.71 3.99
C ASP A 169 -11.40 2.04 5.25
N VAL A 170 -11.42 2.75 6.38
CA VAL A 170 -10.84 2.26 7.65
C VAL A 170 -11.62 1.13 8.31
N GLY A 171 -12.81 0.78 7.80
CA GLY A 171 -13.65 -0.29 8.34
C GLY A 171 -13.08 -1.69 8.13
N GLU A 172 -13.68 -2.69 8.80
CA GLU A 172 -13.28 -4.11 8.77
C GLU A 172 -13.18 -4.69 7.36
N ARG A 173 -14.06 -4.28 6.45
CA ARG A 173 -14.05 -4.72 5.04
C ARG A 173 -13.05 -3.97 4.18
N GLY A 174 -12.58 -2.83 4.67
CA GLY A 174 -11.57 -1.98 4.07
C GLY A 174 -10.17 -2.27 4.60
N LEU A 175 -9.51 -1.28 5.19
CA LEU A 175 -8.15 -1.40 5.74
C LEU A 175 -8.10 -2.11 7.10
N ASP A 176 -9.24 -2.23 7.79
CA ASP A 176 -9.35 -2.87 9.10
C ASP A 176 -8.49 -2.16 10.16
N LEU A 177 -8.69 -0.84 10.29
CA LEU A 177 -7.98 0.00 11.24
C LEU A 177 -8.87 0.33 12.43
N PRO A 178 -8.70 -0.31 13.59
CA PRO A 178 -9.47 -0.01 14.78
C PRO A 178 -9.07 1.36 15.37
N PRO A 179 -9.99 2.06 16.06
CA PRO A 179 -9.61 3.20 16.88
C PRO A 179 -8.76 2.71 18.08
N PRO A 180 -7.96 3.60 18.71
CA PRO A 180 -7.27 3.25 19.94
C PRO A 180 -8.29 2.90 21.03
N ALA A 181 -8.12 1.74 21.66
CA ALA A 181 -9.08 1.22 22.64
C ALA A 181 -8.91 1.89 24.02
N ASP A 182 -7.67 2.09 24.44
CA ASP A 182 -7.33 2.65 25.77
C ASP A 182 -6.21 3.69 25.68
N ALA A 183 -6.28 4.55 24.66
CA ALA A 183 -5.36 5.68 24.44
C ALA A 183 -3.86 5.27 24.49
N PHE A 184 -3.53 4.10 23.95
CA PHE A 184 -2.19 3.53 23.97
C PHE A 184 -1.61 3.29 25.38
N ALA A 185 -2.48 2.96 26.34
CA ALA A 185 -2.07 2.73 27.72
C ALA A 185 -1.07 1.56 27.85
N THR A 186 -1.14 0.58 26.96
CA THR A 186 -0.30 -0.62 27.00
C THR A 186 0.51 -0.83 25.72
N ASP A 187 1.71 -1.38 25.87
CA ASP A 187 2.53 -1.75 24.69
C ASP A 187 1.85 -2.83 23.83
N HIS A 188 0.98 -3.65 24.43
CA HIS A 188 0.21 -4.66 23.70
C HIS A 188 -0.76 -4.02 22.72
N GLU A 189 -1.52 -3.00 23.15
CA GLU A 189 -2.43 -2.24 22.29
C GLU A 189 -1.66 -1.60 21.12
N ILE A 190 -0.51 -0.98 21.41
CA ILE A 190 0.34 -0.37 20.40
C ILE A 190 0.82 -1.41 19.38
N ASP A 191 1.25 -2.59 19.84
CA ASP A 191 1.71 -3.67 18.96
C ASP A 191 0.56 -4.24 18.09
N GLU A 192 -0.66 -4.31 18.60
CA GLU A 192 -1.84 -4.70 17.83
C GLU A 192 -2.16 -3.66 16.74
N VAL A 193 -2.14 -2.37 17.06
CA VAL A 193 -2.36 -1.30 16.08
C VAL A 193 -1.28 -1.32 15.00
N LEU A 194 -0.01 -1.50 15.36
CA LEU A 194 1.07 -1.64 14.38
C LEU A 194 0.86 -2.85 13.46
N ALA A 195 0.35 -3.95 13.97
CA ALA A 195 0.04 -5.12 13.16
C ALA A 195 -1.14 -4.86 12.18
N HIS A 196 -2.13 -4.05 12.58
CA HIS A 196 -3.20 -3.61 11.70
C HIS A 196 -2.67 -2.67 10.61
N LEU A 197 -1.81 -1.72 10.96
CA LEU A 197 -1.19 -0.79 10.01
C LEU A 197 -0.33 -1.52 8.96
N ASP A 198 0.45 -2.53 9.35
CA ASP A 198 1.23 -3.36 8.41
C ASP A 198 0.33 -4.11 7.42
N LYS A 199 -0.77 -4.68 7.90
CA LYS A 199 -1.77 -5.33 7.04
C LYS A 199 -2.44 -4.33 6.09
N ALA A 200 -2.74 -3.11 6.57
CA ALA A 200 -3.37 -2.05 5.79
C ALA A 200 -2.43 -1.57 4.67
N LEU A 201 -1.15 -1.33 4.97
CA LEU A 201 -0.13 -1.01 3.96
C LEU A 201 -0.03 -2.11 2.90
N GLY A 202 0.07 -3.37 3.32
CA GLY A 202 0.08 -4.50 2.40
C GLY A 202 -1.21 -4.62 1.57
N ARG A 203 -2.35 -4.13 2.06
CA ARG A 203 -3.60 -4.09 1.31
C ARG A 203 -3.60 -2.98 0.26
N ALA A 204 -3.11 -1.80 0.61
CA ALA A 204 -2.93 -0.69 -0.31
C ALA A 204 -1.95 -1.06 -1.44
N ASP A 205 -0.84 -1.70 -1.13
CA ASP A 205 0.13 -2.19 -2.11
C ASP A 205 -0.47 -3.21 -3.08
N ARG A 206 -1.27 -4.15 -2.58
CA ARG A 206 -1.96 -5.14 -3.43
C ARG A 206 -2.99 -4.47 -4.34
N ALA A 207 -3.69 -3.44 -3.86
CA ALA A 207 -4.63 -2.65 -4.65
C ALA A 207 -3.91 -1.92 -5.79
N ALA A 208 -2.82 -1.21 -5.47
CA ALA A 208 -1.98 -0.53 -6.46
C ALA A 208 -1.44 -1.51 -7.51
N ALA A 209 -0.89 -2.65 -7.09
CA ALA A 209 -0.38 -3.68 -7.99
C ALA A 209 -1.48 -4.27 -8.89
N SER A 210 -2.72 -4.39 -8.40
CA SER A 210 -3.85 -4.84 -9.22
C SER A 210 -4.17 -3.82 -10.30
N PHE A 211 -4.34 -2.55 -9.95
CA PHE A 211 -4.64 -1.48 -10.90
C PHE A 211 -3.51 -1.26 -11.92
N CYS A 212 -2.25 -1.42 -11.50
CA CYS A 212 -1.12 -1.40 -12.43
C CYS A 212 -1.21 -2.53 -13.48
N ARG A 213 -1.59 -3.74 -13.09
CA ARG A 213 -1.78 -4.86 -14.03
C ARG A 213 -2.94 -4.59 -15.00
N ASP A 214 -4.05 -4.05 -14.48
CA ASP A 214 -5.21 -3.70 -15.30
C ASP A 214 -4.85 -2.62 -16.34
N ALA A 215 -4.12 -1.58 -15.91
CA ALA A 215 -3.64 -0.53 -16.81
C ALA A 215 -2.69 -1.08 -17.89
N GLN A 216 -1.73 -1.94 -17.50
CA GLN A 216 -0.81 -2.58 -18.45
C GLN A 216 -1.55 -3.40 -19.51
N TYR A 217 -2.55 -4.18 -19.09
CA TYR A 217 -3.38 -4.96 -20.02
C TYR A 217 -4.13 -4.06 -21.00
N LEU A 218 -4.81 -3.01 -20.51
CA LEU A 218 -5.54 -2.07 -21.34
C LEU A 218 -4.63 -1.34 -22.34
N ILE A 219 -3.45 -0.90 -21.90
CA ILE A 219 -2.45 -0.25 -22.76
C ILE A 219 -1.94 -1.22 -23.85
N ALA A 220 -1.65 -2.46 -23.48
CA ALA A 220 -1.20 -3.47 -24.44
C ALA A 220 -2.28 -3.74 -25.50
N ARG A 221 -3.54 -3.79 -25.08
CA ARG A 221 -4.68 -3.99 -26.00
C ARG A 221 -4.85 -2.81 -26.96
N MET A 222 -4.80 -1.57 -26.46
CA MET A 222 -4.85 -0.36 -27.31
C MET A 222 -3.74 -0.36 -28.37
N LYS A 223 -2.52 -0.77 -27.99
CA LYS A 223 -1.40 -0.84 -28.93
C LYS A 223 -1.64 -1.90 -30.02
N ALA A 224 -2.17 -3.06 -29.64
CA ALA A 224 -2.47 -4.15 -30.59
C ALA A 224 -3.56 -3.71 -31.59
N GLU A 225 -4.62 -3.03 -31.12
CA GLU A 225 -5.67 -2.51 -31.99
C GLU A 225 -5.15 -1.42 -32.93
N ALA A 226 -4.28 -0.54 -32.44
CA ALA A 226 -3.64 0.47 -33.28
C ALA A 226 -2.76 -0.13 -34.37
N ALA A 227 -2.08 -1.24 -34.08
CA ALA A 227 -1.25 -1.96 -35.05
C ALA A 227 -2.06 -2.74 -36.08
N ALA A 228 -3.25 -3.24 -35.71
CA ALA A 228 -4.15 -3.97 -36.63
C ALA A 228 -4.89 -3.05 -37.62
N ASN A 229 -4.95 -1.74 -37.37
CA ASN A 229 -5.63 -0.73 -38.17
C ASN A 229 -4.67 0.05 -39.11
N VAL A 230 -3.42 -0.39 -39.22
CA VAL A 230 -2.39 0.15 -40.14
C VAL A 230 -2.13 -0.84 -41.25
#